data_814eebf041aa05a31a00ba43fbdc0539
#
_entry.id   814eebf041aa05a31a00ba43fbdc0539
#
_cell.length_a   1.000
_cell.length_b   1.000
_cell.length_c   1.000
_cell.angle_alpha   90.00
_cell.angle_beta   90.00
_cell.angle_gamma   90.00
#
_symmetry.space_group_name_H-M   'P 1'
#
loop_
_entity.id
_entity.type
_entity.pdbx_description
1 polymer ?
#
loop_
_entity_poly.entity_id
_entity_poly.type
_entity_poly.pdbx_seq_one_letter_code
_entity_poly.pdbx_strand_id
1 'polypeptide(L)'
;MTTTGVPIGEFSRLCHLSAKTLRYYHDIELLVPAEVDAETGHRRYHPGQVSDAHLIRRLRGLDMPLAEIRTVLAEPAEADRAAALARHLDRMEAELARTRDVVASLRRLLDAAPPVTVLYRSHAPTPVVHVGARVTRPDVAGWCRESFAALNRTLAERGLDPAGPAGSMYSTEFFEHDEGEVVAFVPVPPGAGPSLVLPPRRYAVAVHAGPFTDCDLTYGALGAHVAAHDEALPEPIVELYLVGPQHTPDPERYRTEVCWPVA
;
A
#
# COMPACT_ATOMS: atom_id res chain seq x y z
N MET A 1 -26.67 39.13 -30.19
CA MET A 1 -25.30 39.65 -30.29
C MET A 1 -24.35 38.49 -30.51
N THR A 2 -23.87 38.33 -31.73
CA THR A 2 -22.86 37.28 -32.07
C THR A 2 -21.54 37.64 -31.40
N THR A 3 -21.23 37.00 -30.30
CA THR A 3 -19.93 37.18 -29.63
C THR A 3 -18.85 36.63 -30.54
N THR A 4 -18.13 37.50 -31.23
CA THR A 4 -17.04 37.13 -32.13
C THR A 4 -15.97 36.35 -31.35
N GLY A 5 -15.65 35.14 -31.77
CA GLY A 5 -14.63 34.30 -31.14
C GLY A 5 -13.24 34.97 -31.15
N VAL A 6 -12.46 34.76 -30.11
CA VAL A 6 -11.08 35.28 -29.93
C VAL A 6 -10.08 34.42 -30.69
N PRO A 7 -9.16 34.96 -31.50
CA PRO A 7 -8.11 34.21 -32.17
C PRO A 7 -7.22 33.46 -31.17
N ILE A 8 -6.68 32.28 -31.58
CA ILE A 8 -5.85 31.41 -30.74
C ILE A 8 -4.68 32.16 -30.06
N GLY A 9 -4.03 33.11 -30.73
CA GLY A 9 -2.92 33.88 -30.18
C GLY A 9 -3.35 34.83 -29.04
N GLU A 10 -4.54 35.41 -29.13
CA GLU A 10 -5.11 36.24 -28.09
C GLU A 10 -5.65 35.37 -26.94
N PHE A 11 -6.33 34.27 -27.25
CA PHE A 11 -6.82 33.30 -26.26
C PHE A 11 -5.66 32.69 -25.46
N SER A 12 -4.53 32.41 -26.10
CA SER A 12 -3.28 31.96 -25.47
C SER A 12 -2.81 32.93 -24.38
N ARG A 13 -2.90 34.23 -24.61
CA ARG A 13 -2.55 35.25 -23.62
C ARG A 13 -3.54 35.31 -22.47
N LEU A 14 -4.83 35.11 -22.74
CA LEU A 14 -5.88 35.11 -21.72
C LEU A 14 -5.78 33.91 -20.77
N CYS A 15 -5.48 32.74 -21.28
CA CYS A 15 -5.45 31.51 -20.50
C CYS A 15 -4.05 31.06 -20.04
N HIS A 16 -2.99 31.77 -20.46
CA HIS A 16 -1.59 31.42 -20.21
C HIS A 16 -1.22 29.99 -20.66
N LEU A 17 -1.79 29.55 -21.78
CA LEU A 17 -1.43 28.31 -22.48
C LEU A 17 -0.83 28.65 -23.83
N SER A 18 0.17 27.91 -24.28
CA SER A 18 0.75 28.14 -25.60
C SER A 18 -0.25 27.78 -26.72
N ALA A 19 -0.12 28.45 -27.88
CA ALA A 19 -0.93 28.09 -29.06
C ALA A 19 -0.69 26.63 -29.50
N LYS A 20 0.52 26.07 -29.26
CA LYS A 20 0.82 24.65 -29.48
C LYS A 20 0.01 23.77 -28.55
N THR A 21 -0.05 24.08 -27.26
CA THR A 21 -0.83 23.36 -26.26
C THR A 21 -2.33 23.42 -26.59
N LEU A 22 -2.85 24.58 -27.00
CA LEU A 22 -4.24 24.75 -27.40
C LEU A 22 -4.60 23.91 -28.62
N ARG A 23 -3.73 23.82 -29.63
CA ARG A 23 -3.92 22.90 -30.77
C ARG A 23 -3.96 21.46 -30.31
N TYR A 24 -3.02 21.03 -29.48
CA TYR A 24 -3.01 19.69 -28.92
C TYR A 24 -4.28 19.39 -28.14
N TYR A 25 -4.79 20.32 -27.31
CA TYR A 25 -6.04 20.13 -26.58
C TYR A 25 -7.27 20.07 -27.49
N HIS A 26 -7.24 20.74 -28.62
CA HIS A 26 -8.24 20.56 -29.67
C HIS A 26 -8.15 19.16 -30.28
N ASP A 27 -6.95 18.72 -30.66
CA ASP A 27 -6.71 17.45 -31.35
C ASP A 27 -7.12 16.24 -30.49
N ILE A 28 -7.03 16.35 -29.16
CA ILE A 28 -7.48 15.35 -28.21
C ILE A 28 -8.89 15.61 -27.65
N GLU A 29 -9.61 16.56 -28.20
CA GLU A 29 -10.99 16.94 -27.80
C GLU A 29 -11.13 17.33 -26.30
N LEU A 30 -10.06 17.87 -25.69
CA LEU A 30 -10.09 18.35 -24.31
C LEU A 30 -10.59 19.81 -24.22
N LEU A 31 -10.22 20.64 -25.17
CA LEU A 31 -10.68 22.03 -25.29
C LEU A 31 -10.88 22.38 -26.77
N VAL A 32 -12.09 22.18 -27.25
CA VAL A 32 -12.45 22.39 -28.66
C VAL A 32 -12.73 23.89 -28.89
N PRO A 33 -12.13 24.52 -29.93
CA PRO A 33 -12.45 25.90 -30.28
C PRO A 33 -13.90 26.04 -30.68
N ALA A 34 -14.48 27.21 -30.42
CA ALA A 34 -15.85 27.51 -30.82
C ALA A 34 -16.05 27.52 -32.34
N GLU A 35 -14.99 27.84 -33.08
CA GLU A 35 -15.00 27.89 -34.54
C GLU A 35 -13.61 27.53 -35.10
N VAL A 36 -13.60 26.78 -36.19
CA VAL A 36 -12.41 26.53 -37.02
C VAL A 36 -12.74 26.95 -38.44
N ASP A 37 -12.02 27.93 -38.97
CA ASP A 37 -12.18 28.38 -40.33
C ASP A 37 -11.78 27.25 -41.29
N ALA A 38 -12.69 26.87 -42.17
CA ALA A 38 -12.56 25.71 -43.06
C ALA A 38 -11.50 25.95 -44.16
N GLU A 39 -11.23 27.20 -44.55
CA GLU A 39 -10.27 27.51 -45.61
C GLU A 39 -8.87 27.75 -45.09
N THR A 40 -8.77 28.44 -43.95
CA THR A 40 -7.48 28.86 -43.39
C THR A 40 -7.02 27.99 -42.19
N GLY A 41 -7.91 27.18 -41.60
CA GLY A 41 -7.66 26.38 -40.40
C GLY A 41 -7.48 27.23 -39.15
N HIS A 42 -7.81 28.53 -39.19
CA HIS A 42 -7.73 29.41 -38.01
C HIS A 42 -8.76 29.03 -36.95
N ARG A 43 -8.29 28.89 -35.71
CA ARG A 43 -9.09 28.51 -34.54
C ARG A 43 -9.52 29.77 -33.77
N ARG A 44 -10.78 29.86 -33.42
CA ARG A 44 -11.36 30.91 -32.59
C ARG A 44 -12.01 30.29 -31.36
N TYR A 45 -11.77 30.86 -30.21
CA TYR A 45 -12.27 30.40 -28.91
C TYR A 45 -13.29 31.39 -28.35
N HIS A 46 -14.32 30.88 -27.71
CA HIS A 46 -15.27 31.75 -27.01
C HIS A 46 -14.63 32.26 -25.70
N PRO A 47 -14.81 33.56 -25.31
CA PRO A 47 -14.28 34.09 -24.05
C PRO A 47 -14.64 33.27 -22.81
N GLY A 48 -15.84 32.65 -22.80
CA GLY A 48 -16.29 31.78 -21.70
C GLY A 48 -15.43 30.52 -21.53
N GLN A 49 -14.65 30.10 -22.55
CA GLN A 49 -13.74 28.96 -22.45
C GLN A 49 -12.43 29.26 -21.68
N VAL A 50 -12.21 30.50 -21.27
CA VAL A 50 -11.04 30.90 -20.48
C VAL A 50 -11.05 30.22 -19.12
N SER A 51 -12.22 30.06 -18.49
CA SER A 51 -12.38 29.35 -17.21
C SER A 51 -11.97 27.89 -17.31
N ASP A 52 -12.41 27.20 -18.39
CA ASP A 52 -12.07 25.80 -18.62
C ASP A 52 -10.57 25.64 -18.90
N ALA A 53 -10.00 26.51 -19.72
CA ALA A 53 -8.56 26.53 -19.98
C ALA A 53 -7.72 26.76 -18.72
N HIS A 54 -8.16 27.65 -17.82
CA HIS A 54 -7.52 27.85 -16.52
C HIS A 54 -7.65 26.64 -15.62
N LEU A 55 -8.84 26.00 -15.58
CA LEU A 55 -9.05 24.78 -14.80
C LEU A 55 -8.15 23.66 -15.28
N ILE A 56 -8.09 23.40 -16.61
CA ILE A 56 -7.16 22.42 -17.21
C ILE A 56 -5.73 22.72 -16.77
N ARG A 57 -5.28 23.96 -16.89
CA ARG A 57 -3.92 24.34 -16.51
C ARG A 57 -3.63 24.05 -15.04
N ARG A 58 -4.56 24.39 -14.15
CA ARG A 58 -4.40 24.12 -12.70
C ARG A 58 -4.34 22.63 -12.40
N LEU A 59 -5.25 21.84 -12.96
CA LEU A 59 -5.29 20.40 -12.73
C LEU A 59 -4.05 19.70 -13.31
N ARG A 60 -3.52 20.16 -14.46
CA ARG A 60 -2.24 19.69 -15.00
C ARG A 60 -1.06 20.03 -14.10
N GLY A 61 -1.08 21.22 -13.46
CA GLY A 61 -0.07 21.60 -12.48
C GLY A 61 -0.13 20.81 -11.17
N LEU A 62 -1.20 20.04 -10.97
CA LEU A 62 -1.38 19.09 -9.87
C LEU A 62 -1.23 17.63 -10.33
N ASP A 63 -0.54 17.38 -11.45
CA ASP A 63 -0.26 16.08 -12.05
C ASP A 63 -1.50 15.23 -12.39
N MET A 64 -2.68 15.86 -12.52
CA MET A 64 -3.89 15.15 -12.93
C MET A 64 -3.79 14.71 -14.41
N PRO A 65 -4.06 13.41 -14.72
CA PRO A 65 -4.07 12.90 -16.09
C PRO A 65 -5.13 13.60 -16.97
N LEU A 66 -4.81 13.82 -18.26
CA LEU A 66 -5.72 14.49 -19.19
C LEU A 66 -7.09 13.79 -19.33
N ALA A 67 -7.11 12.46 -19.24
CA ALA A 67 -8.36 11.69 -19.26
C ALA A 67 -9.28 12.04 -18.08
N GLU A 68 -8.71 12.22 -16.89
CA GLU A 68 -9.47 12.60 -15.70
C GLU A 68 -9.90 14.07 -15.74
N ILE A 69 -9.05 14.96 -16.26
CA ILE A 69 -9.42 16.36 -16.47
C ILE A 69 -10.62 16.46 -17.41
N ARG A 70 -10.66 15.63 -18.47
CA ARG A 70 -11.82 15.54 -19.36
C ARG A 70 -13.09 15.17 -18.60
N THR A 71 -13.02 14.17 -17.72
CA THR A 71 -14.15 13.79 -16.86
C THR A 71 -14.58 14.95 -15.99
N VAL A 72 -13.65 15.64 -15.32
CA VAL A 72 -13.96 16.84 -14.47
C VAL A 72 -14.66 17.95 -15.26
N LEU A 73 -14.25 18.18 -16.52
CA LEU A 73 -14.86 19.20 -17.38
C LEU A 73 -16.24 18.81 -17.92
N ALA A 74 -16.45 17.51 -18.17
CA ALA A 74 -17.69 17.00 -18.70
C ALA A 74 -18.80 16.88 -17.66
N GLU A 75 -18.46 16.80 -16.37
CA GLU A 75 -19.42 16.62 -15.29
C GLU A 75 -20.19 17.92 -15.00
N PRO A 76 -21.52 17.95 -15.20
CA PRO A 76 -22.34 19.13 -14.97
C PRO A 76 -22.56 19.40 -13.47
N ALA A 77 -22.56 18.35 -12.64
CA ALA A 77 -22.81 18.46 -11.21
C ALA A 77 -21.51 18.76 -10.44
N GLU A 78 -21.60 19.74 -9.53
CA GLU A 78 -20.47 20.13 -8.68
C GLU A 78 -20.01 18.98 -7.78
N ALA A 79 -20.94 18.16 -7.30
CA ALA A 79 -20.66 16.99 -6.47
C ALA A 79 -19.78 15.95 -7.18
N ASP A 80 -20.03 15.69 -8.47
CA ASP A 80 -19.29 14.69 -9.26
C ASP A 80 -17.88 15.20 -9.59
N ARG A 81 -17.74 16.50 -9.86
CA ARG A 81 -16.43 17.15 -9.98
C ARG A 81 -15.63 17.07 -8.69
N ALA A 82 -16.27 17.33 -7.54
CA ALA A 82 -15.64 17.21 -6.23
C ALA A 82 -15.18 15.77 -5.95
N ALA A 83 -16.00 14.77 -6.30
CA ALA A 83 -15.65 13.35 -6.16
C ALA A 83 -14.45 12.94 -7.04
N ALA A 84 -14.36 13.46 -8.28
CA ALA A 84 -13.20 13.21 -9.14
C ALA A 84 -11.90 13.82 -8.57
N LEU A 85 -11.98 15.03 -8.03
CA LEU A 85 -10.84 15.68 -7.35
C LEU A 85 -10.44 14.93 -6.08
N ALA A 86 -11.39 14.46 -5.27
CA ALA A 86 -11.13 13.68 -4.07
C ALA A 86 -10.38 12.38 -4.42
N ARG A 87 -10.83 11.63 -5.43
CA ARG A 87 -10.13 10.42 -5.88
C ARG A 87 -8.68 10.70 -6.34
N HIS A 88 -8.44 11.84 -6.98
CA HIS A 88 -7.07 12.22 -7.35
C HIS A 88 -6.23 12.54 -6.12
N LEU A 89 -6.79 13.28 -5.15
CA LEU A 89 -6.13 13.58 -3.88
C LEU A 89 -5.75 12.30 -3.14
N ASP A 90 -6.69 11.36 -2.97
CA ASP A 90 -6.44 10.07 -2.31
C ASP A 90 -5.27 9.31 -2.95
N ARG A 91 -5.16 9.33 -4.30
CA ARG A 91 -4.03 8.70 -5.00
C ARG A 91 -2.71 9.40 -4.73
N MET A 92 -2.71 10.74 -4.71
CA MET A 92 -1.49 11.51 -4.42
C MET A 92 -1.02 11.29 -2.98
N GLU A 93 -1.94 11.20 -2.03
CA GLU A 93 -1.64 10.89 -0.63
C GLU A 93 -1.06 9.48 -0.49
N ALA A 94 -1.63 8.49 -1.20
CA ALA A 94 -1.12 7.13 -1.21
C ALA A 94 0.28 7.04 -1.86
N GLU A 95 0.54 7.80 -2.93
CA GLU A 95 1.86 7.86 -3.57
C GLU A 95 2.90 8.54 -2.66
N LEU A 96 2.51 9.62 -1.98
CA LEU A 96 3.36 10.28 -1.00
C LEU A 96 3.71 9.35 0.17
N ALA A 97 2.76 8.58 0.68
CA ALA A 97 3.01 7.59 1.72
C ALA A 97 4.04 6.55 1.25
N ARG A 98 3.82 5.94 0.07
CA ARG A 98 4.78 4.99 -0.52
C ARG A 98 6.18 5.59 -0.70
N THR A 99 6.27 6.83 -1.18
CA THR A 99 7.57 7.51 -1.37
C THR A 99 8.27 7.73 -0.03
N ARG A 100 7.55 8.09 1.03
CA ARG A 100 8.10 8.21 2.37
C ARG A 100 8.66 6.88 2.89
N ASP A 101 7.94 5.78 2.68
CA ASP A 101 8.37 4.44 3.07
C ASP A 101 9.66 4.03 2.33
N VAL A 102 9.74 4.29 1.02
CA VAL A 102 10.96 4.05 0.23
C VAL A 102 12.15 4.87 0.76
N VAL A 103 11.94 6.16 1.05
CA VAL A 103 13.00 7.02 1.60
C VAL A 103 13.45 6.53 2.97
N ALA A 104 12.52 6.11 3.82
CA ALA A 104 12.84 5.55 5.13
C ALA A 104 13.67 4.25 4.99
N SER A 105 13.26 3.34 4.09
CA SER A 105 13.99 2.11 3.80
C SER A 105 15.41 2.38 3.26
N LEU A 106 15.55 3.32 2.31
CA LEU A 106 16.87 3.70 1.80
C LEU A 106 17.79 4.29 2.89
N ARG A 107 17.24 5.08 3.83
CA ARG A 107 18.02 5.59 4.96
C ARG A 107 18.52 4.46 5.84
N ARG A 108 17.67 3.48 6.16
CA ARG A 108 18.08 2.30 6.95
C ARG A 108 19.18 1.48 6.28
N LEU A 109 19.18 1.38 4.95
CA LEU A 109 20.28 0.71 4.21
C LEU A 109 21.60 1.48 4.27
N LEU A 110 21.56 2.80 4.50
CA LEU A 110 22.75 3.63 4.67
C LEU A 110 23.29 3.58 6.11
N ASP A 111 22.40 3.30 7.08
CA ASP A 111 22.78 3.10 8.46
C ASP A 111 23.34 1.68 8.65
N ALA A 112 24.44 1.54 9.41
CA ALA A 112 24.91 0.19 9.76
C ALA A 112 23.81 -0.52 10.56
N ALA A 113 23.30 -1.65 10.03
CA ALA A 113 22.27 -2.41 10.71
C ALA A 113 22.74 -2.77 12.13
N PRO A 114 21.98 -2.46 13.19
CA PRO A 114 22.37 -2.83 14.54
C PRO A 114 22.49 -4.37 14.60
N PRO A 115 23.46 -4.90 15.37
CA PRO A 115 23.62 -6.34 15.50
C PRO A 115 22.32 -6.95 16.04
N VAL A 116 21.81 -7.93 15.33
CA VAL A 116 20.59 -8.64 15.74
C VAL A 116 20.90 -9.47 16.97
N THR A 117 20.20 -9.23 18.07
CA THR A 117 20.31 -10.09 19.27
C THR A 117 19.43 -11.31 19.06
N VAL A 118 20.05 -12.48 19.03
CA VAL A 118 19.34 -13.75 18.92
C VAL A 118 19.13 -14.35 20.30
N LEU A 119 17.88 -14.69 20.60
CA LEU A 119 17.46 -15.37 21.83
C LEU A 119 16.92 -16.75 21.49
N TYR A 120 17.05 -17.70 22.40
CA TYR A 120 16.45 -19.02 22.24
C TYR A 120 15.25 -19.16 23.16
N ARG A 121 14.14 -19.60 22.60
CA ARG A 121 12.88 -19.76 23.35
C ARG A 121 12.19 -21.06 22.96
N SER A 122 11.71 -21.79 23.97
CA SER A 122 10.82 -22.92 23.76
C SER A 122 9.37 -22.50 24.00
N HIS A 123 8.52 -22.71 23.00
CA HIS A 123 7.09 -22.49 23.13
C HIS A 123 6.40 -23.79 23.50
N ALA A 124 5.47 -23.70 24.48
CA ALA A 124 4.58 -24.80 24.82
C ALA A 124 3.49 -24.98 23.75
N PRO A 125 2.78 -26.11 23.74
CA PRO A 125 1.60 -26.26 22.87
C PRO A 125 0.65 -25.07 23.06
N THR A 126 0.35 -24.37 21.96
CA THR A 126 -0.44 -23.13 22.02
C THR A 126 -1.75 -23.28 21.24
N PRO A 127 -2.90 -23.25 21.92
CA PRO A 127 -4.20 -23.28 21.26
C PRO A 127 -4.46 -21.95 20.55
N VAL A 128 -4.89 -22.02 19.27
CA VAL A 128 -5.13 -20.85 18.43
C VAL A 128 -6.45 -20.98 17.66
N VAL A 129 -7.04 -19.85 17.31
CA VAL A 129 -7.93 -19.72 16.14
C VAL A 129 -7.08 -19.29 14.96
N HIS A 130 -7.36 -19.83 13.77
CA HIS A 130 -6.52 -19.60 12.61
C HIS A 130 -7.31 -19.50 11.31
N VAL A 131 -6.69 -18.92 10.32
CA VAL A 131 -7.07 -18.94 8.89
C VAL A 131 -5.81 -19.29 8.11
N GLY A 132 -5.88 -20.24 7.20
CA GLY A 132 -4.77 -20.64 6.35
C GLY A 132 -5.17 -20.58 4.87
N ALA A 133 -4.23 -20.23 4.02
CA ALA A 133 -4.37 -20.27 2.57
C ALA A 133 -3.00 -20.41 1.89
N ARG A 134 -3.04 -20.82 0.62
CA ARG A 134 -1.90 -20.66 -0.29
C ARG A 134 -1.91 -19.24 -0.83
N VAL A 135 -0.83 -18.48 -0.62
CA VAL A 135 -0.75 -17.05 -0.88
C VAL A 135 0.54 -16.72 -1.62
N THR A 136 0.46 -15.80 -2.58
CA THR A 136 1.65 -15.28 -3.27
C THR A 136 2.30 -14.15 -2.48
N ARG A 137 3.61 -13.93 -2.68
CA ARG A 137 4.34 -12.85 -1.99
C ARG A 137 3.74 -11.45 -2.23
N PRO A 138 3.30 -11.07 -3.44
CA PRO A 138 2.65 -9.78 -3.65
C PRO A 138 1.33 -9.60 -2.89
N ASP A 139 0.59 -10.70 -2.67
CA ASP A 139 -0.76 -10.65 -2.09
C ASP A 139 -0.76 -10.81 -0.56
N VAL A 140 0.35 -11.27 0.04
CA VAL A 140 0.41 -11.66 1.44
C VAL A 140 0.02 -10.54 2.42
N ALA A 141 0.40 -9.30 2.15
CA ALA A 141 0.06 -8.16 3.03
C ALA A 141 -1.45 -7.87 3.04
N GLY A 142 -2.10 -7.97 1.88
CA GLY A 142 -3.56 -7.85 1.75
C GLY A 142 -4.27 -8.98 2.46
N TRP A 143 -3.86 -10.20 2.18
CA TRP A 143 -4.41 -11.42 2.78
C TRP A 143 -4.28 -11.43 4.31
N CYS A 144 -3.12 -11.09 4.87
CA CYS A 144 -2.93 -10.98 6.33
C CYS A 144 -3.90 -9.98 6.95
N ARG A 145 -4.06 -8.80 6.35
CA ARG A 145 -4.98 -7.77 6.85
C ARG A 145 -6.43 -8.29 6.93
N GLU A 146 -6.90 -8.94 5.88
CA GLU A 146 -8.25 -9.51 5.82
C GLU A 146 -8.42 -10.67 6.80
N SER A 147 -7.41 -11.54 6.90
CA SER A 147 -7.40 -12.69 7.81
C SER A 147 -7.44 -12.27 9.27
N PHE A 148 -6.64 -11.29 9.70
CA PHE A 148 -6.70 -10.77 11.07
C PHE A 148 -8.00 -10.03 11.35
N ALA A 149 -8.58 -9.32 10.39
CA ALA A 149 -9.91 -8.75 10.55
C ALA A 149 -10.99 -9.83 10.75
N ALA A 150 -10.90 -10.95 10.04
CA ALA A 150 -11.81 -12.10 10.20
C ALA A 150 -11.61 -12.80 11.56
N LEU A 151 -10.35 -13.03 11.95
CA LEU A 151 -10.02 -13.64 13.26
C LEU A 151 -10.52 -12.79 14.42
N ASN A 152 -10.34 -11.47 14.37
CA ASN A 152 -10.83 -10.54 15.39
C ASN A 152 -12.37 -10.55 15.47
N ARG A 153 -13.09 -10.65 14.34
CA ARG A 153 -14.55 -10.83 14.36
C ARG A 153 -14.93 -12.15 15.02
N THR A 154 -14.27 -13.25 14.67
CA THR A 154 -14.51 -14.57 15.27
C THR A 154 -14.29 -14.56 16.78
N LEU A 155 -13.25 -13.90 17.26
CA LEU A 155 -13.01 -13.76 18.71
C LEU A 155 -14.12 -12.95 19.38
N ALA A 156 -14.53 -11.83 18.80
CA ALA A 156 -15.60 -10.99 19.32
C ALA A 156 -16.94 -11.74 19.37
N GLU A 157 -17.31 -12.48 18.32
CA GLU A 157 -18.52 -13.29 18.27
C GLU A 157 -18.53 -14.41 19.32
N ARG A 158 -17.35 -14.93 19.66
CA ARG A 158 -17.19 -15.99 20.68
C ARG A 158 -16.96 -15.46 22.08
N GLY A 159 -16.86 -14.14 22.27
CA GLY A 159 -16.56 -13.51 23.55
C GLY A 159 -15.20 -13.92 24.13
N LEU A 160 -14.18 -14.10 23.26
CA LEU A 160 -12.85 -14.54 23.63
C LEU A 160 -11.86 -13.38 23.56
N ASP A 161 -11.03 -13.27 24.60
CA ASP A 161 -9.87 -12.39 24.56
C ASP A 161 -8.63 -13.16 24.06
N PRO A 162 -7.73 -12.50 23.28
CA PRO A 162 -6.45 -13.10 22.90
C PRO A 162 -5.61 -13.50 24.11
N ALA A 163 -5.04 -14.71 24.10
CA ALA A 163 -4.16 -15.21 25.14
C ALA A 163 -2.66 -14.89 24.92
N GLY A 164 -2.36 -14.18 23.85
CA GLY A 164 -1.00 -13.80 23.47
C GLY A 164 -0.97 -12.99 22.17
N PRO A 165 0.22 -12.64 21.67
CA PRO A 165 0.35 -11.89 20.42
C PRO A 165 -0.17 -12.70 19.25
N ALA A 166 -0.87 -12.03 18.33
CA ALA A 166 -1.23 -12.59 17.04
C ALA A 166 0.02 -12.87 16.20
N GLY A 167 -0.06 -13.82 15.28
CA GLY A 167 1.09 -14.17 14.46
C GLY A 167 0.70 -14.79 13.12
N SER A 168 1.72 -14.96 12.28
CA SER A 168 1.63 -15.70 11.03
C SER A 168 2.70 -16.77 10.95
N MET A 169 2.40 -17.88 10.29
CA MET A 169 3.37 -18.92 9.93
C MET A 169 3.54 -18.94 8.43
N TYR A 170 4.77 -19.02 7.97
CA TYR A 170 5.13 -19.03 6.56
C TYR A 170 5.85 -20.34 6.24
N SER A 171 5.31 -21.14 5.33
CA SER A 171 5.95 -22.38 4.89
C SER A 171 7.29 -22.11 4.22
N THR A 172 8.18 -23.09 4.23
CA THR A 172 9.46 -23.04 3.48
C THR A 172 9.22 -22.73 2.01
N GLU A 173 8.20 -23.35 1.42
CA GLU A 173 7.79 -23.18 0.03
C GLU A 173 7.48 -21.70 -0.31
N PHE A 174 6.88 -20.94 0.62
CA PHE A 174 6.60 -19.50 0.44
C PHE A 174 7.87 -18.68 0.18
N PHE A 175 8.99 -19.06 0.81
CA PHE A 175 10.28 -18.39 0.60
C PHE A 175 11.00 -18.88 -0.65
N GLU A 176 10.84 -20.15 -1.02
CA GLU A 176 11.52 -20.77 -2.16
C GLU A 176 10.87 -20.41 -3.51
N HIS A 177 9.54 -20.22 -3.52
CA HIS A 177 8.77 -20.10 -4.76
C HIS A 177 7.94 -18.81 -4.85
N ASP A 178 8.09 -17.87 -3.91
CA ASP A 178 7.27 -16.66 -3.79
C ASP A 178 5.76 -16.95 -3.66
N GLU A 179 5.41 -18.18 -3.31
CA GLU A 179 4.06 -18.68 -3.10
C GLU A 179 4.10 -19.90 -2.18
N GLY A 180 3.22 -19.97 -1.19
CA GLY A 180 3.18 -21.10 -0.26
C GLY A 180 2.03 -20.98 0.73
N GLU A 181 1.96 -21.97 1.64
CA GLU A 181 1.00 -21.93 2.73
C GLU A 181 1.39 -20.84 3.72
N VAL A 182 0.42 -19.97 4.03
CA VAL A 182 0.50 -18.97 5.07
C VAL A 182 -0.67 -19.15 6.03
N VAL A 183 -0.39 -19.18 7.33
CA VAL A 183 -1.40 -19.33 8.38
C VAL A 183 -1.35 -18.12 9.30
N ALA A 184 -2.42 -17.32 9.32
CA ALA A 184 -2.63 -16.27 10.31
C ALA A 184 -3.34 -16.88 11.54
N PHE A 185 -2.91 -16.53 12.74
CA PHE A 185 -3.47 -17.09 13.97
C PHE A 185 -3.52 -16.08 15.12
N VAL A 186 -4.43 -16.34 16.06
CA VAL A 186 -4.50 -15.64 17.34
C VAL A 186 -4.58 -16.68 18.47
N PRO A 187 -3.66 -16.64 19.45
CA PRO A 187 -3.72 -17.51 20.62
C PRO A 187 -5.01 -17.29 21.42
N VAL A 188 -5.59 -18.39 21.91
CA VAL A 188 -6.80 -18.39 22.74
C VAL A 188 -6.55 -19.16 24.03
N PRO A 189 -7.33 -18.88 25.11
CA PRO A 189 -7.20 -19.62 26.36
C PRO A 189 -7.45 -21.13 26.18
N PRO A 190 -6.82 -21.98 27.00
CA PRO A 190 -7.12 -23.41 27.02
C PRO A 190 -8.62 -23.65 27.24
N GLY A 191 -9.20 -24.56 26.46
CA GLY A 191 -10.63 -24.86 26.55
C GLY A 191 -11.57 -23.93 25.76
N ALA A 192 -11.04 -22.89 25.13
CA ALA A 192 -11.82 -21.97 24.30
C ALA A 192 -12.28 -22.58 22.94
N GLY A 193 -12.07 -23.86 22.68
CA GLY A 193 -12.37 -24.52 21.41
C GLY A 193 -11.47 -23.99 20.27
N PRO A 194 -10.16 -24.23 20.33
CA PRO A 194 -9.23 -23.80 19.30
C PRO A 194 -9.53 -24.52 17.98
N SER A 195 -9.18 -23.86 16.86
CA SER A 195 -9.25 -24.51 15.54
C SER A 195 -7.95 -25.26 15.20
N LEU A 196 -6.87 -24.95 15.92
CA LEU A 196 -5.55 -25.56 15.78
C LEU A 196 -4.82 -25.47 17.13
N VAL A 197 -3.92 -26.43 17.39
CA VAL A 197 -2.95 -26.35 18.50
C VAL A 197 -1.56 -26.33 17.87
N LEU A 198 -0.85 -25.21 18.01
CA LEU A 198 0.55 -25.12 17.56
C LEU A 198 1.41 -26.09 18.42
N PRO A 199 2.26 -26.93 17.81
CA PRO A 199 3.08 -27.87 18.55
C PRO A 199 4.13 -27.15 19.41
N PRO A 200 4.63 -27.81 20.47
CA PRO A 200 5.77 -27.30 21.22
C PRO A 200 6.99 -27.25 20.31
N ARG A 201 7.73 -26.14 20.34
CA ARG A 201 8.88 -25.96 19.47
C ARG A 201 9.92 -25.05 20.12
N ARG A 202 11.22 -25.34 19.86
CA ARG A 202 12.34 -24.45 20.15
C ARG A 202 12.60 -23.55 18.96
N TYR A 203 12.82 -22.28 19.22
CA TYR A 203 13.09 -21.26 18.21
C TYR A 203 14.34 -20.46 18.55
N ALA A 204 15.13 -20.11 17.54
CA ALA A 204 15.97 -18.95 17.55
C ALA A 204 15.10 -17.73 17.20
N VAL A 205 15.13 -16.70 18.04
CA VAL A 205 14.22 -15.56 17.97
C VAL A 205 15.00 -14.27 17.83
N ALA A 206 14.60 -13.43 16.90
CA ALA A 206 15.07 -12.05 16.77
C ALA A 206 13.90 -11.09 16.70
N VAL A 207 14.05 -9.90 17.28
CA VAL A 207 13.03 -8.85 17.24
C VAL A 207 13.35 -7.88 16.12
N HIS A 208 12.47 -7.83 15.13
CA HIS A 208 12.46 -6.79 14.12
C HIS A 208 11.82 -5.51 14.69
N ALA A 209 12.46 -4.36 14.46
CA ALA A 209 11.96 -3.04 14.83
C ALA A 209 11.79 -2.20 13.57
N GLY A 210 10.57 -1.82 13.24
CA GLY A 210 10.24 -1.04 12.05
C GLY A 210 9.14 -1.67 11.19
N PRO A 211 8.93 -1.13 9.99
CA PRO A 211 7.89 -1.59 9.08
C PRO A 211 8.13 -3.01 8.59
N PHE A 212 7.06 -3.74 8.30
CA PHE A 212 7.13 -5.12 7.80
C PHE A 212 7.90 -5.26 6.49
N THR A 213 8.02 -4.19 5.70
CA THR A 213 8.79 -4.18 4.44
C THR A 213 10.28 -4.45 4.63
N ASP A 214 10.80 -4.27 5.83
CA ASP A 214 12.22 -4.40 6.15
C ASP A 214 12.52 -5.63 7.03
N CYS A 215 11.54 -6.49 7.24
CA CYS A 215 11.72 -7.74 7.98
C CYS A 215 12.80 -8.65 7.35
N ASP A 216 13.03 -8.54 6.04
CA ASP A 216 14.05 -9.27 5.30
C ASP A 216 15.46 -9.09 5.89
N LEU A 217 15.78 -7.89 6.42
CA LEU A 217 17.06 -7.64 7.12
C LEU A 217 17.19 -8.49 8.38
N THR A 218 16.11 -8.61 9.15
CA THR A 218 16.09 -9.46 10.36
C THR A 218 16.11 -10.94 10.00
N TYR A 219 15.36 -11.34 8.97
CA TYR A 219 15.41 -12.71 8.44
C TYR A 219 16.81 -13.10 7.99
N GLY A 220 17.49 -12.23 7.23
CA GLY A 220 18.86 -12.48 6.78
C GLY A 220 19.85 -12.64 7.92
N ALA A 221 19.81 -11.75 8.91
CA ALA A 221 20.69 -11.80 10.08
C ALA A 221 20.42 -13.02 10.98
N LEU A 222 19.13 -13.32 11.25
CA LEU A 222 18.73 -14.49 12.05
C LEU A 222 19.07 -15.79 11.33
N GLY A 223 18.78 -15.89 10.02
CA GLY A 223 19.09 -17.07 9.21
C GLY A 223 20.59 -17.34 9.13
N ALA A 224 21.44 -16.30 8.98
CA ALA A 224 22.88 -16.43 9.02
C ALA A 224 23.38 -16.94 10.40
N HIS A 225 22.77 -16.44 11.49
CA HIS A 225 23.09 -16.92 12.84
C HIS A 225 22.70 -18.39 13.00
N VAL A 226 21.49 -18.79 12.62
CA VAL A 226 21.02 -20.18 12.71
C VAL A 226 21.91 -21.09 11.90
N ALA A 227 22.24 -20.73 10.66
CA ALA A 227 23.11 -21.52 9.80
C ALA A 227 24.53 -21.74 10.37
N ALA A 228 25.00 -20.81 11.22
CA ALA A 228 26.32 -20.90 11.82
C ALA A 228 26.36 -21.65 13.18
N HIS A 229 25.23 -21.73 13.90
CA HIS A 229 25.21 -22.16 15.29
C HIS A 229 24.20 -23.26 15.63
N ASP A 230 23.23 -23.53 14.72
CA ASP A 230 22.11 -24.44 14.99
C ASP A 230 21.80 -25.33 13.78
N GLU A 231 20.93 -26.32 13.99
CA GLU A 231 20.30 -27.10 12.94
C GLU A 231 18.89 -26.52 12.69
N ALA A 232 18.70 -25.87 11.53
CA ALA A 232 17.40 -25.35 11.10
C ALA A 232 16.46 -26.52 10.78
N LEU A 233 15.23 -26.44 11.28
CA LEU A 233 14.20 -27.41 10.92
C LEU A 233 13.44 -26.94 9.67
N PRO A 234 13.02 -27.89 8.77
CA PRO A 234 12.24 -27.58 7.58
C PRO A 234 10.76 -27.35 7.92
N GLU A 235 10.52 -26.48 8.88
CA GLU A 235 9.20 -26.15 9.41
C GLU A 235 8.91 -24.66 9.17
N PRO A 236 7.63 -24.24 9.23
CA PRO A 236 7.26 -22.84 9.02
C PRO A 236 7.97 -21.88 9.98
N ILE A 237 8.49 -20.78 9.46
CA ILE A 237 8.95 -19.65 10.27
C ILE A 237 7.73 -18.94 10.83
N VAL A 238 7.80 -18.54 12.09
CA VAL A 238 6.69 -17.88 12.79
C VAL A 238 7.03 -16.41 13.03
N GLU A 239 6.11 -15.53 12.69
CA GLU A 239 6.13 -14.12 13.09
C GLU A 239 5.10 -13.89 14.20
N LEU A 240 5.53 -13.21 15.28
CA LEU A 240 4.63 -12.76 16.35
C LEU A 240 4.60 -11.23 16.38
N TYR A 241 3.41 -10.65 16.23
CA TYR A 241 3.21 -9.21 16.12
C TYR A 241 3.02 -8.58 17.50
N LEU A 242 4.12 -8.17 18.15
CA LEU A 242 4.10 -7.58 19.48
C LEU A 242 3.49 -6.17 19.45
N VAL A 243 3.87 -5.37 18.46
CA VAL A 243 3.30 -4.05 18.17
C VAL A 243 3.04 -3.99 16.66
N GLY A 244 1.82 -3.76 16.25
CA GLY A 244 1.41 -3.70 14.86
C GLY A 244 0.39 -2.60 14.61
N PRO A 245 -0.26 -2.60 13.42
CA PRO A 245 -1.21 -1.56 13.01
C PRO A 245 -2.37 -1.33 13.97
N GLN A 246 -2.77 -2.36 14.73
CA GLN A 246 -3.81 -2.26 15.75
C GLN A 246 -3.38 -1.47 16.99
N HIS A 247 -2.08 -1.27 17.21
CA HIS A 247 -1.52 -0.57 18.37
C HIS A 247 -1.06 0.85 18.04
N THR A 248 -0.60 1.08 16.80
CA THR A 248 -0.08 2.36 16.35
C THR A 248 -0.17 2.49 14.83
N PRO A 249 -0.50 3.68 14.29
CA PRO A 249 -0.44 3.95 12.86
C PRO A 249 0.99 4.18 12.34
N ASP A 250 2.00 4.31 13.23
CA ASP A 250 3.38 4.60 12.89
C ASP A 250 4.16 3.29 12.69
N PRO A 251 4.55 2.91 11.43
CA PRO A 251 5.25 1.67 11.14
C PRO A 251 6.64 1.58 11.81
N GLU A 252 7.32 2.69 12.10
CA GLU A 252 8.62 2.69 12.79
C GLU A 252 8.52 2.13 14.23
N ARG A 253 7.33 2.13 14.79
CA ARG A 253 7.05 1.60 16.12
C ARG A 253 6.65 0.13 16.14
N TYR A 254 6.51 -0.50 14.99
CA TYR A 254 6.17 -1.93 14.94
C TYR A 254 7.28 -2.76 15.53
N ARG A 255 6.90 -3.89 16.14
CA ARG A 255 7.81 -4.87 16.73
C ARG A 255 7.30 -6.26 16.38
N THR A 256 8.12 -7.01 15.66
CA THR A 256 7.79 -8.37 15.22
C THR A 256 8.87 -9.32 15.71
N GLU A 257 8.52 -10.34 16.46
CA GLU A 257 9.44 -11.47 16.71
C GLU A 257 9.44 -12.38 15.49
N VAL A 258 10.61 -12.59 14.91
CA VAL A 258 10.84 -13.63 13.90
C VAL A 258 11.37 -14.84 14.63
N CYS A 259 10.65 -15.95 14.56
CA CYS A 259 10.93 -17.18 15.27
C CYS A 259 11.31 -18.28 14.26
N TRP A 260 12.60 -18.62 14.19
CA TRP A 260 13.13 -19.64 13.31
C TRP A 260 13.17 -20.98 14.03
N PRO A 261 12.50 -22.05 13.55
CA PRO A 261 12.48 -23.33 14.22
C PRO A 261 13.85 -24.02 14.15
N VAL A 262 14.33 -24.48 15.30
CA VAL A 262 15.64 -25.14 15.45
C VAL A 262 15.53 -26.41 16.27
N ALA A 263 16.50 -27.31 16.11
CA ALA A 263 16.55 -28.61 16.82
C ALA A 263 16.70 -28.46 18.34
#